data_6d7e3ae127c662343d8ed551a77eb2f5
#
_entry.id   6d7e3ae127c662343d8ed551a77eb2f5
#
_cell.length_a   1.000
_cell.length_b   1.000
_cell.length_c   1.000
_cell.angle_alpha   90.00
_cell.angle_beta   90.00
_cell.angle_gamma   90.00
#
_symmetry.space_group_name_H-M   'P 1'
#
loop_
_entity.id
_entity.type
_entity.pdbx_description
1 polymer ?
#
loop_
_entity_poly.entity_id
_entity_poly.type
_entity_poly.pdbx_seq_one_letter_code
_entity_poly.pdbx_strand_id
1 'polypeptide(L)'
;MTYPKQIIVVRKDLQMSSGKTAAQVAHASMGVFFDWMKENSNIVNVNNDISYTQYSLRLLNDGVVYNWFNGAFTKVVLGVDSLDELMAIDTLVKERGLLSCLITDNGLTEFSGPTVTCLAIGPLLDNEFADITSHLKLLKDSSKEEFLPIAKQYYM
;
A
#
# COMPACT_ATOMS: atom_id res chain seq x y z
N MET A 1 -19.26 10.83 -7.02
CA MET A 1 -17.97 11.30 -6.45
C MET A 1 -17.03 10.11 -6.32
N THR A 2 -15.87 10.18 -6.96
CA THR A 2 -14.81 9.17 -6.79
C THR A 2 -13.99 9.55 -5.56
N TYR A 3 -13.98 8.68 -4.57
CA TYR A 3 -13.16 8.88 -3.36
C TYR A 3 -11.76 8.31 -3.58
N PRO A 4 -10.70 8.97 -3.11
CA PRO A 4 -9.34 8.45 -3.23
C PRO A 4 -9.18 7.16 -2.41
N LYS A 5 -8.38 6.24 -2.95
CA LYS A 5 -8.09 4.93 -2.33
C LYS A 5 -6.60 4.65 -2.39
N GLN A 6 -6.12 3.91 -1.42
CA GLN A 6 -4.84 3.24 -1.48
C GLN A 6 -5.07 1.78 -1.90
N ILE A 7 -4.34 1.32 -2.90
CA ILE A 7 -4.40 -0.07 -3.37
C ILE A 7 -3.19 -0.81 -2.80
N ILE A 8 -3.42 -1.98 -2.22
CA ILE A 8 -2.34 -2.86 -1.77
C ILE A 8 -2.44 -4.17 -2.55
N VAL A 9 -1.39 -4.49 -3.30
CA VAL A 9 -1.30 -5.71 -4.10
C VAL A 9 -0.46 -6.73 -3.36
N VAL A 10 -1.01 -7.90 -3.07
CA VAL A 10 -0.41 -8.95 -2.24
C VAL A 10 -0.15 -10.21 -3.07
N ARG A 11 0.99 -10.84 -2.87
CA ARG A 11 1.33 -12.14 -3.47
C ARG A 11 0.58 -13.28 -2.79
N LYS A 12 -0.34 -13.91 -3.53
CA LYS A 12 -1.11 -15.07 -3.05
C LYS A 12 -0.30 -16.36 -3.06
N ASP A 13 0.66 -16.48 -3.96
CA ASP A 13 1.51 -17.67 -4.10
C ASP A 13 2.36 -17.94 -2.84
N LEU A 14 2.59 -16.94 -2.01
CA LEU A 14 3.30 -17.10 -0.74
C LEU A 14 2.48 -17.78 0.35
N GLN A 15 1.16 -17.86 0.20
CA GLN A 15 0.25 -18.49 1.17
C GLN A 15 0.46 -18.04 2.62
N MET A 16 0.70 -16.74 2.80
CA MET A 16 0.90 -16.16 4.13
C MET A 16 -0.31 -16.39 5.03
N SER A 17 -0.06 -16.61 6.31
CA SER A 17 -1.14 -16.61 7.31
C SER A 17 -1.88 -15.27 7.33
N SER A 18 -3.11 -15.26 7.86
CA SER A 18 -3.91 -14.02 7.96
C SER A 18 -3.18 -12.94 8.76
N GLY A 19 -2.52 -13.31 9.84
CA GLY A 19 -1.73 -12.38 10.66
C GLY A 19 -0.54 -11.81 9.90
N LYS A 20 0.19 -12.66 9.17
CA LYS A 20 1.32 -12.23 8.34
C LYS A 20 0.84 -11.30 7.22
N THR A 21 -0.23 -11.66 6.52
CA THR A 21 -0.82 -10.83 5.47
C THR A 21 -1.24 -9.46 6.02
N ALA A 22 -1.90 -9.40 7.17
CA ALA A 22 -2.31 -8.14 7.80
C ALA A 22 -1.09 -7.26 8.14
N ALA A 23 -0.02 -7.84 8.68
CA ALA A 23 1.22 -7.13 8.99
C ALA A 23 1.87 -6.56 7.71
N GLN A 24 1.96 -7.35 6.65
CA GLN A 24 2.56 -6.91 5.38
C GLN A 24 1.74 -5.79 4.71
N VAL A 25 0.41 -5.90 4.72
CA VAL A 25 -0.50 -4.86 4.22
C VAL A 25 -0.34 -3.57 5.03
N ALA A 26 -0.24 -3.65 6.36
CA ALA A 26 0.01 -2.50 7.22
C ALA A 26 1.39 -1.85 6.93
N HIS A 27 2.44 -2.65 6.77
CA HIS A 27 3.77 -2.15 6.38
C HIS A 27 3.73 -1.39 5.06
N ALA A 28 3.08 -1.96 4.05
CA ALA A 28 2.98 -1.33 2.74
C ALA A 28 2.20 -0.01 2.79
N SER A 29 1.04 -0.02 3.46
CA SER A 29 0.19 1.16 3.60
C SER A 29 0.91 2.32 4.28
N MET A 30 1.61 2.05 5.38
CA MET A 30 2.36 3.06 6.14
C MET A 30 3.67 3.43 5.45
N GLY A 31 4.30 2.48 4.77
CA GLY A 31 5.59 2.66 4.12
C GLY A 31 5.60 3.81 3.11
N VAL A 32 4.53 3.98 2.34
CA VAL A 32 4.37 5.11 1.41
C VAL A 32 4.59 6.46 2.12
N PHE A 33 4.01 6.63 3.31
CA PHE A 33 4.12 7.88 4.06
C PHE A 33 5.44 8.01 4.80
N PHE A 34 5.97 6.90 5.31
CA PHE A 34 7.28 6.91 5.97
C PHE A 34 8.40 7.28 5.01
N ASP A 35 8.39 6.76 3.80
CA ASP A 35 9.38 7.10 2.79
C ASP A 35 9.27 8.59 2.42
N TRP A 36 8.07 9.08 2.19
CA TRP A 36 7.83 10.50 1.94
C TRP A 36 8.26 11.40 3.11
N MET A 37 7.94 11.01 4.36
CA MET A 37 8.35 11.77 5.54
C MET A 37 9.87 11.78 5.75
N LYS A 38 10.57 10.69 5.43
CA LYS A 38 12.04 10.63 5.52
C LYS A 38 12.72 11.60 4.58
N GLU A 39 12.18 11.78 3.37
CA GLU A 39 12.68 12.76 2.40
C GLU A 39 12.53 14.20 2.90
N ASN A 40 11.58 14.44 3.82
CA ASN A 40 11.28 15.75 4.40
C ASN A 40 11.63 15.82 5.90
N SER A 41 12.66 15.12 6.32
CA SER A 41 13.11 15.10 7.71
C SER A 41 14.12 16.22 8.00
N ASN A 42 14.07 16.74 9.23
CA ASN A 42 15.02 17.74 9.74
C ASN A 42 15.52 17.32 11.12
N ILE A 43 16.80 17.61 11.40
CA ILE A 43 17.36 17.45 12.73
C ILE A 43 17.15 18.75 13.50
N VAL A 44 16.50 18.65 14.67
CA VAL A 44 16.27 19.76 15.58
C VAL A 44 17.17 19.56 16.81
N ASN A 45 18.16 20.41 16.99
CA ASN A 45 19.03 20.39 18.15
C ASN A 45 18.38 21.23 19.28
N VAL A 46 18.20 20.61 20.42
CA VAL A 46 17.67 21.27 21.63
C VAL A 46 18.81 21.82 22.49
N ASN A 47 19.88 21.04 22.66
CA ASN A 47 21.12 21.40 23.31
C ASN A 47 22.27 20.49 22.83
N ASN A 48 23.47 20.56 23.47
CA ASN A 48 24.63 19.80 23.04
C ASN A 48 24.46 18.26 23.13
N ASP A 49 23.51 17.79 23.94
CA ASP A 49 23.34 16.36 24.24
C ASP A 49 22.02 15.79 23.69
N ILE A 50 21.10 16.63 23.27
CA ILE A 50 19.74 16.21 22.84
C ILE A 50 19.43 16.78 21.47
N SER A 51 19.14 15.86 20.52
CA SER A 51 18.60 16.19 19.22
C SER A 51 17.39 15.30 18.88
N TYR A 52 16.48 15.82 18.06
CA TYR A 52 15.33 15.10 17.55
C TYR A 52 15.38 15.10 16.03
N THR A 53 14.93 14.00 15.41
CA THR A 53 14.60 14.00 13.99
C THR A 53 13.11 14.32 13.83
N GLN A 54 12.81 15.42 13.19
CA GLN A 54 11.44 15.80 12.87
C GLN A 54 11.08 15.28 11.50
N TYR A 55 10.03 14.45 11.42
CA TYR A 55 9.43 13.99 10.17
C TYR A 55 8.18 14.81 9.88
N SER A 56 7.96 15.21 8.64
CA SER A 56 6.79 15.99 8.26
C SER A 56 6.19 15.55 6.94
N LEU A 57 4.87 15.69 6.83
CA LEU A 57 4.12 15.60 5.59
C LEU A 57 3.55 16.96 5.24
N ARG A 58 3.73 17.39 4.00
CA ARG A 58 3.06 18.58 3.46
C ARG A 58 2.07 18.12 2.40
N LEU A 59 0.79 18.29 2.69
CA LEU A 59 -0.29 17.93 1.80
C LEU A 59 -0.88 19.18 1.18
N LEU A 60 -1.09 19.14 -0.14
CA LEU A 60 -1.83 20.20 -0.83
C LEU A 60 -3.28 20.14 -0.34
N ASN A 61 -3.80 21.25 0.19
CA ASN A 61 -5.19 21.36 0.63
C ASN A 61 -6.11 21.00 -0.54
N ASP A 62 -7.15 20.21 -0.27
CA ASP A 62 -8.10 19.68 -1.25
C ASP A 62 -7.49 18.77 -2.34
N GLY A 63 -6.20 18.43 -2.20
CA GLY A 63 -5.55 17.44 -3.04
C GLY A 63 -6.00 16.00 -2.72
N VAL A 64 -5.68 15.07 -3.62
CA VAL A 64 -6.10 13.65 -3.51
C VAL A 64 -5.65 13.01 -2.20
N VAL A 65 -4.37 13.18 -1.84
CA VAL A 65 -3.80 12.62 -0.59
C VAL A 65 -4.40 13.30 0.64
N TYR A 66 -4.60 14.63 0.61
CA TYR A 66 -5.25 15.38 1.69
C TYR A 66 -6.67 14.86 1.94
N ASN A 67 -7.46 14.69 0.87
CA ASN A 67 -8.83 14.20 0.96
C ASN A 67 -8.90 12.74 1.44
N TRP A 68 -7.93 11.91 1.06
CA TRP A 68 -7.83 10.55 1.59
C TRP A 68 -7.49 10.56 3.09
N PHE A 69 -6.50 11.35 3.48
CA PHE A 69 -5.99 11.42 4.86
C PHE A 69 -7.04 11.94 5.83
N ASN A 70 -7.82 12.95 5.44
CA ASN A 70 -8.87 13.56 6.27
C ASN A 70 -10.25 12.92 6.07
N GLY A 71 -10.39 11.99 5.14
CA GLY A 71 -11.64 11.28 4.84
C GLY A 71 -11.67 9.87 5.43
N ALA A 72 -12.21 8.94 4.65
CA ALA A 72 -12.35 7.53 5.06
C ALA A 72 -11.04 6.73 5.00
N PHE A 73 -9.96 7.29 4.47
CA PHE A 73 -8.65 6.65 4.22
C PHE A 73 -8.78 5.21 3.70
N THR A 74 -9.66 5.04 2.72
CA THR A 74 -10.05 3.76 2.12
C THR A 74 -8.84 3.01 1.57
N LYS A 75 -8.80 1.71 1.83
CA LYS A 75 -7.81 0.77 1.32
C LYS A 75 -8.50 -0.39 0.63
N VAL A 76 -7.94 -0.84 -0.48
CA VAL A 76 -8.41 -2.03 -1.20
C VAL A 76 -7.23 -2.98 -1.36
N VAL A 77 -7.42 -4.23 -0.96
CA VAL A 77 -6.37 -5.26 -1.04
C VAL A 77 -6.69 -6.21 -2.19
N LEU A 78 -5.78 -6.26 -3.14
CA LEU A 78 -5.85 -7.10 -4.34
C LEU A 78 -4.79 -8.20 -4.28
N GLY A 79 -4.98 -9.27 -5.05
CA GLY A 79 -4.05 -10.38 -5.12
C GLY A 79 -3.42 -10.56 -6.49
N VAL A 80 -2.14 -10.95 -6.51
CA VAL A 80 -1.41 -11.47 -7.67
C VAL A 80 -0.89 -12.87 -7.39
N ASP A 81 -0.61 -13.63 -8.44
CA ASP A 81 -0.24 -15.05 -8.33
C ASP A 81 1.26 -15.31 -8.41
N SER A 82 2.07 -14.28 -8.64
CA SER A 82 3.52 -14.42 -8.76
C SER A 82 4.30 -13.15 -8.41
N LEU A 83 5.60 -13.33 -8.18
CA LEU A 83 6.54 -12.21 -8.03
C LEU A 83 6.60 -11.38 -9.33
N ASP A 84 6.63 -12.04 -10.48
CA ASP A 84 6.76 -11.36 -11.77
C ASP A 84 5.59 -10.42 -12.04
N GLU A 85 4.36 -10.84 -11.71
CA GLU A 85 3.17 -9.97 -11.81
C GLU A 85 3.30 -8.76 -10.89
N LEU A 86 3.72 -8.97 -9.64
CA LEU A 86 3.90 -7.86 -8.69
C LEU A 86 4.97 -6.88 -9.17
N MET A 87 6.10 -7.38 -9.64
CA MET A 87 7.21 -6.54 -10.12
C MET A 87 6.86 -5.79 -11.40
N ALA A 88 6.05 -6.36 -12.28
CA ALA A 88 5.55 -5.67 -13.46
C ALA A 88 4.67 -4.46 -13.08
N ILE A 89 3.82 -4.61 -12.07
CA ILE A 89 3.01 -3.52 -11.53
C ILE A 89 3.90 -2.47 -10.86
N ASP A 90 4.87 -2.86 -10.04
CA ASP A 90 5.81 -1.94 -9.39
C ASP A 90 6.58 -1.09 -10.41
N THR A 91 7.06 -1.71 -11.49
CA THR A 91 7.75 -1.02 -12.59
C THR A 91 6.85 0.03 -13.22
N LEU A 92 5.61 -0.34 -13.59
CA LEU A 92 4.67 0.57 -14.23
C LEU A 92 4.27 1.75 -13.31
N VAL A 93 4.08 1.48 -12.03
CA VAL A 93 3.75 2.50 -11.02
C VAL A 93 4.90 3.51 -10.87
N LYS A 94 6.14 3.03 -10.84
CA LYS A 94 7.34 3.86 -10.78
C LYS A 94 7.56 4.70 -12.04
N GLU A 95 7.37 4.09 -13.21
CA GLU A 95 7.46 4.81 -14.50
C GLU A 95 6.46 5.96 -14.61
N ARG A 96 5.30 5.83 -13.97
CA ARG A 96 4.28 6.90 -13.91
C ARG A 96 4.51 7.90 -12.77
N GLY A 97 5.52 7.71 -11.94
CA GLY A 97 5.80 8.58 -10.80
C GLY A 97 4.70 8.56 -9.72
N LEU A 98 3.95 7.46 -9.62
CA LEU A 98 2.90 7.33 -8.61
C LEU A 98 3.50 7.00 -7.23
N LEU A 99 2.86 7.49 -6.18
CA LEU A 99 3.22 7.13 -4.81
C LEU A 99 3.10 5.62 -4.61
N SER A 100 4.15 4.98 -4.13
CA SER A 100 4.15 3.53 -3.89
C SER A 100 5.20 3.11 -2.86
N CYS A 101 5.01 1.92 -2.30
CA CYS A 101 5.99 1.28 -1.42
C CYS A 101 5.96 -0.23 -1.63
N LEU A 102 7.08 -0.79 -2.10
CA LEU A 102 7.28 -2.23 -2.23
C LEU A 102 7.85 -2.77 -0.92
N ILE A 103 7.25 -3.84 -0.40
CA ILE A 103 7.67 -4.46 0.87
C ILE A 103 8.47 -5.72 0.62
N THR A 104 9.65 -5.77 1.22
CA THR A 104 10.45 -6.98 1.38
C THR A 104 10.46 -7.37 2.85
N ASP A 105 9.89 -8.52 3.17
CA ASP A 105 9.95 -9.11 4.51
C ASP A 105 11.33 -9.70 4.77
N ASN A 106 11.86 -9.52 5.97
CA ASN A 106 13.20 -10.00 6.34
C ASN A 106 13.30 -11.52 6.56
N GLY A 107 12.16 -12.24 6.57
CA GLY A 107 12.14 -13.69 6.72
C GLY A 107 12.37 -14.20 8.13
N LEU A 108 11.92 -13.44 9.15
CA LEU A 108 12.11 -13.83 10.56
C LEU A 108 11.02 -14.75 11.12
N THR A 109 9.90 -14.90 10.40
CA THR A 109 8.73 -15.66 10.90
C THR A 109 8.30 -16.78 9.97
N GLU A 110 7.73 -16.48 8.81
CA GLU A 110 7.16 -17.48 7.89
C GLU A 110 8.07 -17.80 6.71
N PHE A 111 9.06 -16.97 6.42
CA PHE A 111 9.98 -17.16 5.30
C PHE A 111 11.40 -17.48 5.77
N SER A 112 12.16 -18.17 4.93
CA SER A 112 13.55 -18.56 5.22
C SER A 112 14.57 -17.45 4.90
N GLY A 113 14.11 -16.30 4.39
CA GLY A 113 14.96 -15.17 4.02
C GLY A 113 14.18 -14.02 3.43
N PRO A 114 14.84 -12.95 2.98
CA PRO A 114 14.19 -11.78 2.42
C PRO A 114 13.24 -12.13 1.29
N THR A 115 11.99 -11.70 1.39
CA THR A 115 10.93 -12.07 0.46
C THR A 115 10.06 -10.85 0.13
N VAL A 116 9.93 -10.52 -1.16
CA VAL A 116 9.01 -9.48 -1.62
C VAL A 116 7.58 -9.98 -1.46
N THR A 117 6.74 -9.26 -0.74
CA THR A 117 5.41 -9.73 -0.32
C THR A 117 4.25 -8.95 -0.91
N CYS A 118 4.34 -7.64 -0.93
CA CYS A 118 3.27 -6.77 -1.39
C CYS A 118 3.76 -5.38 -1.81
N LEU A 119 2.88 -4.65 -2.48
CA LEU A 119 3.09 -3.29 -2.99
C LEU A 119 1.89 -2.43 -2.62
N ALA A 120 2.11 -1.30 -1.97
CA ALA A 120 1.09 -0.25 -1.85
C ALA A 120 1.23 0.79 -2.95
N ILE A 121 0.10 1.26 -3.46
CA ILE A 121 -0.02 2.28 -4.52
C ILE A 121 -0.99 3.37 -4.05
N GLY A 122 -0.61 4.61 -4.17
CA GLY A 122 -1.44 5.76 -3.80
C GLY A 122 -1.36 6.15 -2.32
N PRO A 123 -2.28 7.04 -1.90
CA PRO A 123 -3.69 7.27 -2.36
C PRO A 123 -3.82 7.94 -3.72
N LEU A 124 -4.76 7.44 -4.54
CA LEU A 124 -5.04 7.92 -5.89
C LEU A 124 -6.54 7.86 -6.19
N LEU A 125 -6.99 8.56 -7.23
CA LEU A 125 -8.33 8.40 -7.79
C LEU A 125 -8.40 7.19 -8.73
N ASP A 126 -9.59 6.65 -8.94
CA ASP A 126 -9.80 5.43 -9.74
C ASP A 126 -9.22 5.51 -11.17
N ASN A 127 -9.31 6.67 -11.81
CA ASN A 127 -8.79 6.88 -13.16
C ASN A 127 -7.25 6.90 -13.24
N GLU A 128 -6.56 7.05 -12.12
CA GLU A 128 -5.09 7.09 -12.09
C GLU A 128 -4.45 5.69 -12.02
N PHE A 129 -5.20 4.68 -11.56
CA PHE A 129 -4.68 3.31 -11.41
C PHE A 129 -5.56 2.21 -12.04
N ALA A 130 -6.73 2.55 -12.59
CA ALA A 130 -7.67 1.55 -13.10
C ALA A 130 -7.07 0.64 -14.17
N ASP A 131 -6.30 1.16 -15.09
CA ASP A 131 -5.63 0.39 -16.13
C ASP A 131 -4.47 -0.49 -15.60
N ILE A 132 -3.93 -0.15 -14.43
CA ILE A 132 -2.88 -0.95 -13.77
C ILE A 132 -3.49 -2.13 -13.01
N THR A 133 -4.62 -1.93 -12.34
CA THR A 133 -5.13 -2.88 -11.34
C THR A 133 -6.52 -3.46 -11.65
N SER A 134 -7.22 -2.99 -12.70
CA SER A 134 -8.60 -3.42 -13.00
C SER A 134 -8.74 -4.92 -13.33
N HIS A 135 -7.67 -5.57 -13.78
CA HIS A 135 -7.63 -7.00 -14.05
C HIS A 135 -7.41 -7.85 -12.79
N LEU A 136 -7.03 -7.23 -11.68
CA LEU A 136 -6.78 -7.92 -10.41
C LEU A 136 -8.07 -8.15 -9.65
N LYS A 137 -8.09 -9.20 -8.83
CA LYS A 137 -9.22 -9.53 -7.96
C LYS A 137 -8.92 -9.16 -6.51
N LEU A 138 -9.98 -8.91 -5.76
CA LEU A 138 -9.87 -8.74 -4.30
C LEU A 138 -9.15 -9.96 -3.70
N LEU A 139 -8.26 -9.68 -2.76
CA LEU A 139 -7.63 -10.73 -1.97
C LEU A 139 -8.72 -11.40 -1.12
N LYS A 140 -8.88 -12.70 -1.31
CA LYS A 140 -9.87 -13.52 -0.59
C LYS A 140 -9.20 -14.74 -0.01
N ASP A 141 -9.74 -15.18 1.11
CA ASP A 141 -9.51 -16.53 1.62
C ASP A 141 -10.28 -17.52 0.74
N SER A 142 -9.60 -18.55 0.23
CA SER A 142 -10.19 -19.58 -0.64
C SER A 142 -11.41 -20.28 -0.03
N SER A 143 -11.59 -20.21 1.29
CA SER A 143 -12.74 -20.77 2.00
C SER A 143 -14.01 -19.92 1.96
N LYS A 144 -13.96 -18.69 1.40
CA LYS A 144 -15.06 -17.71 1.43
C LYS A 144 -15.56 -17.27 0.05
N GLU A 145 -15.43 -18.08 -0.97
CA GLU A 145 -15.89 -17.75 -2.32
C GLU A 145 -17.42 -17.57 -2.46
N GLU A 146 -18.21 -18.00 -1.47
CA GLU A 146 -19.69 -18.01 -1.56
C GLU A 146 -20.39 -16.68 -1.21
N PHE A 147 -19.70 -15.64 -0.75
CA PHE A 147 -20.32 -14.39 -0.27
C PHE A 147 -20.24 -13.21 -1.27
N LEU A 148 -20.23 -13.47 -2.57
CA LEU A 148 -19.98 -12.49 -3.62
C LEU A 148 -21.09 -11.50 -4.03
N PRO A 149 -22.37 -11.63 -3.71
CA PRO A 149 -23.37 -10.66 -4.20
C PRO A 149 -23.31 -9.28 -3.51
N ILE A 150 -22.81 -9.20 -2.29
CA ILE A 150 -22.91 -7.98 -1.46
C ILE A 150 -21.80 -6.96 -1.75
N ALA A 151 -20.60 -7.41 -2.08
CA ALA A 151 -19.48 -6.50 -2.31
C ALA A 151 -19.62 -5.63 -3.57
N LYS A 152 -20.31 -6.12 -4.61
CA LYS A 152 -20.57 -5.34 -5.83
C LYS A 152 -21.50 -4.14 -5.63
N GLN A 153 -22.30 -4.13 -4.57
CA GLN A 153 -23.30 -3.10 -4.31
C GLN A 153 -22.72 -1.86 -3.61
N TYR A 154 -21.55 -1.99 -2.99
CA TYR A 154 -20.91 -0.90 -2.23
C TYR A 154 -19.70 -0.26 -2.92
N TYR A 155 -19.25 -0.79 -4.06
CA TYR A 155 -18.02 -0.34 -4.73
C TYR A 155 -18.24 0.08 -6.21
N MET A 156 -19.50 0.19 -6.63
CA MET A 156 -19.83 0.81 -7.92
C MET A 156 -20.36 2.24 -7.74
#